data_b49d6aec6118dedd59f77bf79deb1b47
#
_entry.id   b49d6aec6118dedd59f77bf79deb1b47
#
_cell.length_a   1.000
_cell.length_b   1.000
_cell.length_c   1.000
_cell.angle_alpha   90.00
_cell.angle_beta   90.00
_cell.angle_gamma   90.00
#
_symmetry.space_group_name_H-M   'P 1'
#
loop_
_entity.id
_entity.type
_entity.pdbx_description
1 polymer ?
#
loop_
_entity_poly.entity_id
_entity_poly.type
_entity_poly.pdbx_seq_one_letter_code
_entity_poly.pdbx_strand_id
1 'polypeptide(L)'
;MFLSACILAAASVVYAGSDKSPQTRYIEKYSALAVEEMYRSGVPASITLAQGLLESRYGLSELAVDGNNHFGIKCHNWNGGKMYYDDDRKGECFRKYSSAEESF
;
A
#
# COMPACT_ATOMS: atom_id res chain seq x y z
N MET A 1 19.86 -39.55 14.62
CA MET A 1 19.27 -38.99 14.26
C MET A 1 18.19 -38.03 14.55
N PHE A 2 18.22 -37.67 15.76
CA PHE A 2 17.36 -36.67 16.18
C PHE A 2 17.48 -35.37 15.42
N LEU A 3 18.55 -35.17 14.73
CA LEU A 3 18.71 -33.99 13.91
C LEU A 3 17.65 -33.84 12.86
N SER A 4 17.19 -34.94 12.33
CA SER A 4 16.12 -34.88 11.33
C SER A 4 14.85 -34.31 11.89
N ALA A 5 14.54 -34.63 13.11
CA ALA A 5 13.33 -34.11 13.74
C ALA A 5 13.40 -32.60 13.91
N CYS A 6 14.55 -32.12 14.27
CA CYS A 6 14.71 -30.65 14.42
C CYS A 6 14.54 -29.93 13.10
N ILE A 7 15.02 -30.51 12.04
CA ILE A 7 14.88 -29.91 10.72
C ILE A 7 13.42 -29.84 10.32
N LEU A 8 12.66 -30.86 10.64
CA LEU A 8 11.24 -30.86 10.34
C LEU A 8 10.51 -29.75 11.09
N ALA A 9 10.90 -29.55 12.35
CA ALA A 9 10.29 -28.49 13.13
C ALA A 9 10.57 -27.13 12.52
N ALA A 10 11.80 -26.93 12.05
CA ALA A 10 12.16 -25.68 11.41
C ALA A 10 11.33 -25.45 10.13
N ALA A 11 11.10 -26.49 9.37
CA ALA A 11 10.28 -26.39 8.19
C ALA A 11 8.86 -25.95 8.51
N SER A 12 8.32 -26.44 9.62
CA SER A 12 6.99 -26.04 10.05
C SER A 12 6.91 -24.56 10.37
N VAL A 13 7.93 -24.04 11.01
CA VAL A 13 7.99 -22.62 11.34
C VAL A 13 8.01 -21.77 10.08
N VAL A 14 8.81 -22.14 9.11
CA VAL A 14 8.88 -21.43 7.84
C VAL A 14 7.51 -21.43 7.16
N TYR A 15 6.84 -22.54 7.21
CA TYR A 15 5.54 -22.68 6.60
C TYR A 15 4.53 -21.74 7.24
N ALA A 16 4.53 -21.66 8.56
CA ALA A 16 3.61 -20.77 9.26
C ALA A 16 3.87 -19.30 8.93
N GLY A 17 5.12 -18.94 8.61
CA GLY A 17 5.46 -17.58 8.27
C GLY A 17 5.00 -17.13 6.89
N SER A 18 4.43 -18.03 6.07
CA SER A 18 4.00 -17.66 4.73
C SER A 18 2.63 -16.99 4.71
N ASP A 19 1.85 -17.10 5.79
CA ASP A 19 0.52 -16.52 5.85
C ASP A 19 0.57 -15.12 6.43
N LYS A 20 0.82 -14.13 5.56
CA LYS A 20 0.89 -12.74 5.97
C LYS A 20 -0.46 -12.06 5.80
N SER A 21 -0.79 -11.19 6.74
CA SER A 21 -2.01 -10.39 6.65
C SER A 21 -1.93 -9.41 5.47
N PRO A 22 -3.07 -8.93 4.98
CA PRO A 22 -3.07 -7.90 3.94
C PRO A 22 -2.28 -6.66 4.35
N GLN A 23 -2.34 -6.28 5.62
CA GLN A 23 -1.61 -5.14 6.15
C GLN A 23 -0.10 -5.35 6.04
N THR A 24 0.37 -6.52 6.45
CA THR A 24 1.79 -6.85 6.38
C THR A 24 2.28 -6.86 4.94
N ARG A 25 1.50 -7.44 4.04
CA ARG A 25 1.84 -7.45 2.62
C ARG A 25 1.95 -6.05 2.06
N TYR A 26 1.04 -5.17 2.44
CA TYR A 26 1.05 -3.79 2.00
C TYR A 26 2.33 -3.08 2.48
N ILE A 27 2.64 -3.22 3.75
CA ILE A 27 3.83 -2.60 4.35
C ILE A 27 5.10 -3.08 3.65
N GLU A 28 5.22 -4.39 3.45
CA GLU A 28 6.40 -4.94 2.80
C GLU A 28 6.55 -4.46 1.36
N LYS A 29 5.44 -4.34 0.67
CA LYS A 29 5.45 -3.92 -0.73
C LYS A 29 5.86 -2.46 -0.90
N TYR A 30 5.44 -1.59 0.01
CA TYR A 30 5.62 -0.16 -0.16
C TYR A 30 6.61 0.49 0.80
N SER A 31 7.24 -0.29 1.68
CA SER A 31 8.16 0.28 2.67
C SER A 31 9.37 0.99 2.05
N ALA A 32 9.98 0.41 1.03
CA ALA A 32 11.13 1.04 0.38
C ALA A 32 10.73 2.38 -0.23
N LEU A 33 9.57 2.44 -0.85
CA LEU A 33 9.05 3.65 -1.46
C LEU A 33 8.76 4.73 -0.41
N ALA A 34 8.20 4.32 0.73
CA ALA A 34 7.93 5.26 1.83
C ALA A 34 9.22 5.81 2.42
N VAL A 35 10.27 4.99 2.50
CA VAL A 35 11.58 5.44 2.97
C VAL A 35 12.20 6.44 1.99
N GLU A 36 12.11 6.18 0.70
CA GLU A 36 12.55 7.12 -0.32
C GLU A 36 11.83 8.45 -0.18
N GLU A 37 10.53 8.39 -0.01
CA GLU A 37 9.72 9.58 0.15
C GLU A 37 10.08 10.36 1.41
N MET A 38 10.44 9.65 2.48
CA MET A 38 10.89 10.27 3.72
C MET A 38 12.14 11.13 3.50
N TYR A 39 13.09 10.64 2.73
CA TYR A 39 14.29 11.41 2.42
C TYR A 39 13.97 12.63 1.56
N ARG A 40 12.99 12.52 0.70
CA ARG A 40 12.60 13.63 -0.18
C ARG A 40 11.78 14.70 0.54
N SER A 41 10.83 14.28 1.36
CA SER A 41 9.82 15.18 1.94
C SER A 41 10.03 15.49 3.41
N GLY A 42 10.78 14.66 4.12
CA GLY A 42 10.93 14.77 5.56
C GLY A 42 9.82 14.11 6.36
N VAL A 43 8.81 13.56 5.72
CA VAL A 43 7.73 12.86 6.41
C VAL A 43 8.21 11.47 6.81
N PRO A 44 8.08 11.07 8.08
CA PRO A 44 8.50 9.72 8.50
C PRO A 44 7.82 8.62 7.68
N ALA A 45 8.59 7.62 7.30
CA ALA A 45 8.08 6.52 6.48
C ALA A 45 6.90 5.82 7.12
N SER A 46 6.90 5.68 8.45
CA SER A 46 5.80 5.03 9.17
C SER A 46 4.49 5.80 9.02
N ILE A 47 4.54 7.12 8.94
CA ILE A 47 3.35 7.94 8.75
C ILE A 47 2.80 7.75 7.34
N THR A 48 3.66 7.82 6.35
CA THR A 48 3.26 7.61 4.95
C THR A 48 2.64 6.22 4.76
N LEU A 49 3.27 5.20 5.33
CA LEU A 49 2.75 3.83 5.24
C LEU A 49 1.40 3.68 5.94
N ALA A 50 1.26 4.26 7.12
CA ALA A 50 0.00 4.17 7.87
C ALA A 50 -1.14 4.85 7.11
N GLN A 51 -0.90 6.04 6.57
CA GLN A 51 -1.90 6.75 5.79
C GLN A 51 -2.27 5.99 4.52
N GLY A 52 -1.27 5.52 3.79
CA GLY A 52 -1.52 4.75 2.57
C GLY A 52 -2.31 3.48 2.85
N LEU A 53 -1.96 2.79 3.91
CA LEU A 53 -2.63 1.55 4.30
C LEU A 53 -4.10 1.79 4.63
N LEU A 54 -4.39 2.84 5.39
CA LEU A 54 -5.76 3.15 5.80
C LEU A 54 -6.59 3.73 4.65
N GLU A 55 -6.04 4.65 3.91
CA GLU A 55 -6.77 5.34 2.83
C GLU A 55 -7.05 4.42 1.64
N SER A 56 -6.16 3.46 1.39
CA SER A 56 -6.28 2.55 0.25
C SER A 56 -6.90 1.21 0.60
N ARG A 57 -7.26 0.99 1.86
CA ARG A 57 -7.70 -0.32 2.36
C ARG A 57 -6.70 -1.40 1.97
N TYR A 58 -5.47 -1.20 2.38
CA TYR A 58 -4.33 -2.11 2.11
C TYR A 58 -4.07 -2.28 0.60
N GLY A 59 -4.33 -1.23 -0.16
CA GLY A 59 -4.17 -1.27 -1.61
C GLY A 59 -5.30 -1.98 -2.35
N LEU A 60 -6.41 -2.29 -1.67
CA LEU A 60 -7.51 -3.06 -2.26
C LEU A 60 -8.71 -2.20 -2.65
N SER A 61 -8.71 -0.91 -2.34
CA SER A 61 -9.82 -0.04 -2.70
C SER A 61 -9.88 0.14 -4.22
N GLU A 62 -11.05 0.48 -4.73
CA GLU A 62 -11.22 0.76 -6.15
C GLU A 62 -10.27 1.85 -6.62
N LEU A 63 -10.12 2.90 -5.82
CA LEU A 63 -9.25 4.01 -6.15
C LEU A 63 -7.78 3.60 -6.20
N ALA A 64 -7.35 2.71 -5.32
CA ALA A 64 -5.99 2.19 -5.33
C ALA A 64 -5.75 1.24 -6.50
N VAL A 65 -6.69 0.34 -6.77
CA VAL A 65 -6.54 -0.67 -7.82
C VAL A 65 -6.66 -0.07 -9.21
N ASP A 66 -7.72 0.71 -9.45
CA ASP A 66 -7.98 1.24 -10.78
C ASP A 66 -7.29 2.57 -11.03
N GLY A 67 -7.08 3.35 -10.00
CA GLY A 67 -6.50 4.68 -10.11
C GLY A 67 -5.07 4.80 -9.63
N ASN A 68 -4.50 3.77 -9.04
CA ASN A 68 -3.18 3.82 -8.42
C ASN A 68 -3.08 4.96 -7.38
N ASN A 69 -4.20 5.39 -6.85
CA ASN A 69 -4.28 6.52 -5.94
C ASN A 69 -4.49 6.00 -4.53
N HIS A 70 -3.38 5.84 -3.79
CA HIS A 70 -3.39 5.23 -2.47
C HIS A 70 -3.81 6.16 -1.35
N PHE A 71 -3.82 7.46 -1.60
CA PHE A 71 -4.04 8.46 -0.56
C PHE A 71 -5.35 9.24 -0.75
N GLY A 72 -6.15 8.86 -1.74
CA GLY A 72 -7.42 9.54 -1.99
C GLY A 72 -7.23 10.98 -2.42
N ILE A 73 -6.25 11.24 -3.25
CA ILE A 73 -5.94 12.60 -3.69
C ILE A 73 -6.95 13.06 -4.71
N LYS A 74 -7.59 14.18 -4.42
CA LYS A 74 -8.61 14.77 -5.31
C LYS A 74 -7.95 15.52 -6.47
N CYS A 75 -8.74 15.76 -7.51
CA CYS A 75 -8.21 16.33 -8.75
C CYS A 75 -7.60 17.71 -8.61
N HIS A 76 -8.28 18.61 -7.94
CA HIS A 76 -7.87 20.02 -7.88
C HIS A 76 -7.50 20.50 -9.30
N ASN A 77 -6.27 20.95 -9.52
CA ASN A 77 -5.81 21.43 -10.83
C ASN A 77 -5.07 20.36 -11.63
N TRP A 78 -5.32 19.10 -11.32
CA TRP A 78 -4.65 17.98 -11.95
C TRP A 78 -5.08 17.80 -13.40
N ASN A 79 -4.12 17.73 -14.31
CA ASN A 79 -4.35 17.54 -15.74
C ASN A 79 -4.16 16.11 -16.22
N GLY A 80 -3.79 15.19 -15.33
CA GLY A 80 -3.61 13.80 -15.66
C GLY A 80 -4.91 13.01 -15.68
N GLY A 81 -4.81 11.71 -15.61
CA GLY A 81 -5.98 10.82 -15.59
C GLY A 81 -6.88 11.11 -14.39
N LYS A 82 -8.15 10.84 -14.54
CA LYS A 82 -9.15 11.12 -13.51
C LYS A 82 -10.11 9.97 -13.33
N MET A 83 -10.56 9.78 -12.08
CA MET A 83 -11.62 8.84 -11.74
C MET A 83 -12.69 9.60 -10.97
N TYR A 84 -13.93 9.17 -11.13
CA TYR A 84 -15.04 9.78 -10.42
C TYR A 84 -15.76 8.70 -9.63
N TYR A 85 -15.98 8.95 -8.35
CA TYR A 85 -16.84 8.08 -7.57
C TYR A 85 -17.36 8.83 -6.35
N ASP A 86 -18.36 8.23 -5.70
CA ASP A 86 -19.01 8.87 -4.56
C ASP A 86 -18.18 8.72 -3.31
N ASP A 87 -17.93 9.83 -2.64
CA ASP A 87 -17.22 9.86 -1.37
C ASP A 87 -17.98 10.86 -0.48
N ASP A 88 -17.37 11.98 -0.08
CA ASP A 88 -18.08 13.03 0.66
C ASP A 88 -19.18 13.63 -0.18
N ARG A 89 -18.99 13.65 -1.48
CA ARG A 89 -19.97 14.12 -2.46
C ARG A 89 -20.14 13.07 -3.53
N LYS A 90 -21.27 13.16 -4.23
CA LYS A 90 -21.54 12.27 -5.34
C LYS A 90 -20.69 12.68 -6.55
N GLY A 91 -20.07 11.71 -7.20
CA GLY A 91 -19.29 11.95 -8.40
C GLY A 91 -18.05 12.80 -8.21
N GLU A 92 -17.39 12.67 -7.07
CA GLU A 92 -16.20 13.44 -6.77
C GLU A 92 -15.02 13.02 -7.63
N CYS A 93 -14.18 13.99 -8.03
CA CYS A 93 -13.05 13.75 -8.91
C CYS A 93 -11.78 13.39 -8.13
N PHE A 94 -11.21 12.26 -8.47
CA PHE A 94 -9.93 11.81 -7.89
C PHE A 94 -8.89 11.64 -8.99
N ARG A 95 -7.63 11.88 -8.63
CA ARG A 95 -6.52 11.69 -9.55
C ARG A 95 -6.33 10.22 -9.85
N LYS A 96 -6.05 9.93 -11.10
CA LYS A 96 -5.67 8.60 -11.53
C LYS A 96 -4.21 8.67 -11.99
N TYR A 97 -3.38 7.86 -11.37
CA TYR A 97 -1.95 7.81 -11.65
C TYR A 97 -1.60 6.60 -12.51
N SER A 98 -0.46 6.66 -13.18
CA SER A 98 -0.02 5.53 -14.00
C SER A 98 0.64 4.42 -13.17
N SER A 99 1.04 4.74 -11.93
CA SER A 99 1.60 3.75 -11.01
C SER A 99 1.29 4.15 -9.58
N ALA A 100 1.32 3.18 -8.67
CA ALA A 100 1.14 3.46 -7.24
C ALA A 100 2.24 4.38 -6.72
N GLU A 101 3.45 4.25 -7.26
CA GLU A 101 4.59 5.06 -6.87
C GLU A 101 4.33 6.55 -7.06
N GLU A 102 3.62 6.92 -8.11
CA GLU A 102 3.29 8.31 -8.35
C GLU A 102 2.40 8.91 -7.26
N SER A 103 1.56 8.09 -6.62
CA SER A 103 0.68 8.60 -5.57
C SER A 103 1.43 8.85 -4.26
N PHE A 104 2.55 8.20 -4.08
CA PHE A 104 3.38 8.41 -2.90
C PHE A 104 4.23 9.66 -3.09
#